data_bdc7652ac71a96140f8f777ad724409e
#
_entry.id   bdc7652ac71a96140f8f777ad724409e
#
_cell.length_a   1.000
_cell.length_b   1.000
_cell.length_c   1.000
_cell.angle_alpha   90.00
_cell.angle_beta   90.00
_cell.angle_gamma   90.00
#
_symmetry.space_group_name_H-M   'P 1'
#
loop_
_entity.id
_entity.type
_entity.pdbx_description
1 polymer ?
#
loop_
_entity_poly.entity_id
_entity_poly.type
_entity_poly.pdbx_seq_one_letter_code
_entity_poly.pdbx_strand_id
1 'polypeptide(L)'
;MFIKSWDEEDKTARCQWEDDVADALDVCDKLSIPINTVDLTEDYWDLVFTEFLSEIALGKTPNPDILCNREIKFNTFKSKVKELGGDILATGHYARIGSTKTELKLQKSKDKHKDQTYFLHSLSQEQLKDVVFPIGESTKKTVR
;
A
#
# COMPACT_ATOMS: atom_id res chain seq x y z
N MET A 1 10.44 -2.48 -4.13
CA MET A 1 10.72 -1.83 -2.83
C MET A 1 9.84 -2.46 -1.76
N PHE A 2 10.38 -2.81 -0.60
CA PHE A 2 9.67 -3.39 0.54
C PHE A 2 9.43 -2.32 1.61
N ILE A 3 8.25 -2.35 2.26
CA ILE A 3 7.89 -1.42 3.34
C ILE A 3 7.84 -2.21 4.65
N LYS A 4 8.59 -1.76 5.65
CA LYS A 4 8.38 -2.13 7.04
C LYS A 4 7.50 -1.04 7.67
N SER A 5 6.27 -1.38 8.08
CA SER A 5 5.31 -0.45 8.68
C SER A 5 4.93 -0.80 10.12
N TRP A 6 5.39 -1.92 10.65
CA TRP A 6 5.11 -2.36 12.00
C TRP A 6 6.29 -3.12 12.59
N ASP A 7 6.51 -2.98 13.89
CA ASP A 7 7.49 -3.75 14.66
C ASP A 7 6.75 -4.43 15.81
N GLU A 8 6.87 -5.76 15.91
CA GLU A 8 6.35 -6.50 17.04
C GLU A 8 7.40 -6.51 18.15
N GLU A 9 7.09 -5.91 19.30
CA GLU A 9 7.99 -5.90 20.48
C GLU A 9 8.13 -7.28 21.14
N ASP A 10 7.40 -8.29 20.70
CA ASP A 10 7.47 -9.63 21.28
C ASP A 10 8.74 -10.36 20.85
N LYS A 11 9.77 -10.24 21.66
CA LYS A 11 11.10 -10.83 21.46
C LYS A 11 11.12 -12.36 21.50
N THR A 12 9.97 -13.02 21.68
CA THR A 12 9.87 -14.49 21.83
C THR A 12 9.37 -15.18 20.57
N ALA A 13 8.81 -14.44 19.60
CA ALA A 13 8.37 -14.96 18.31
C ALA A 13 9.22 -14.36 17.17
N ARG A 14 9.43 -15.14 16.12
CA ARG A 14 10.04 -14.66 14.87
C ARG A 14 9.11 -13.63 14.24
N CYS A 15 9.60 -12.41 14.01
CA CYS A 15 8.75 -11.36 13.46
C CYS A 15 8.30 -11.72 12.05
N GLN A 16 6.99 -11.68 11.79
CA GLN A 16 6.40 -12.04 10.50
C GLN A 16 6.99 -11.21 9.36
N TRP A 17 7.34 -9.95 9.60
CA TRP A 17 7.95 -9.08 8.58
C TRP A 17 9.34 -9.59 8.11
N GLU A 18 10.10 -10.32 8.96
CA GLU A 18 11.40 -10.90 8.57
C GLU A 18 11.21 -12.01 7.53
N ASP A 19 10.20 -12.86 7.69
CA ASP A 19 9.85 -13.89 6.72
C ASP A 19 9.33 -13.25 5.42
N ASP A 20 8.49 -12.21 5.51
CA ASP A 20 7.98 -11.47 4.35
C ASP A 20 9.11 -10.77 3.57
N VAL A 21 10.13 -10.20 4.25
CA VAL A 21 11.32 -9.64 3.60
C VAL A 21 12.12 -10.74 2.91
N ALA A 22 12.33 -11.89 3.58
CA ALA A 22 13.09 -12.99 3.00
C ALA A 22 12.41 -13.52 1.71
N ASP A 23 11.09 -13.66 1.73
CA ASP A 23 10.32 -14.05 0.54
C ASP A 23 10.42 -13.00 -0.58
N ALA A 24 10.33 -11.71 -0.24
CA ALA A 24 10.48 -10.63 -1.22
C ALA A 24 11.88 -10.60 -1.84
N LEU A 25 12.93 -10.81 -1.04
CA LEU A 25 14.32 -10.91 -1.50
C LEU A 25 14.51 -12.08 -2.45
N ASP A 26 14.00 -13.27 -2.11
CA ASP A 26 14.08 -14.47 -2.94
C ASP A 26 13.39 -14.26 -4.31
N VAL A 27 12.21 -13.65 -4.32
CA VAL A 27 11.51 -13.32 -5.56
C VAL A 27 12.29 -12.31 -6.40
N CYS A 28 12.82 -11.25 -5.78
CA CYS A 28 13.59 -10.22 -6.48
C CYS A 28 14.91 -10.80 -7.07
N ASP A 29 15.58 -11.67 -6.34
CA ASP A 29 16.79 -12.34 -6.80
C ASP A 29 16.48 -13.23 -8.02
N LYS A 30 15.46 -14.06 -7.95
CA LYS A 30 15.02 -14.91 -9.08
C LYS A 30 14.64 -14.12 -10.33
N LEU A 31 14.10 -12.92 -10.15
CA LEU A 31 13.70 -12.04 -11.25
C LEU A 31 14.81 -11.07 -11.67
N SER A 32 15.96 -11.06 -10.98
CA SER A 32 17.04 -10.09 -11.17
C SER A 32 16.58 -8.64 -11.08
N ILE A 33 15.66 -8.36 -10.12
CA ILE A 33 15.11 -7.03 -9.84
C ILE A 33 15.76 -6.50 -8.56
N PRO A 34 16.37 -5.30 -8.57
CA PRO A 34 16.91 -4.72 -7.34
C PRO A 34 15.79 -4.41 -6.33
N ILE A 35 16.07 -4.66 -5.05
CA ILE A 35 15.14 -4.37 -3.96
C ILE A 35 15.76 -3.37 -2.99
N ASN A 36 14.94 -2.40 -2.56
CA ASN A 36 15.24 -1.50 -1.44
C ASN A 36 14.20 -1.72 -0.35
N THR A 37 14.60 -1.60 0.90
CA THR A 37 13.71 -1.60 2.06
C THR A 37 13.57 -0.19 2.61
N VAL A 38 12.37 0.16 3.05
CA VAL A 38 12.09 1.44 3.71
C VAL A 38 11.37 1.14 5.01
N ASP A 39 11.92 1.67 6.10
CA ASP A 39 11.26 1.63 7.40
C ASP A 39 10.35 2.85 7.53
N LEU A 40 9.06 2.64 7.72
CA LEU A 40 8.02 3.63 7.92
C LEU A 40 7.25 3.35 9.23
N THR A 41 7.87 2.70 10.19
CA THR A 41 7.24 2.31 11.46
C THR A 41 6.80 3.54 12.25
N GLU A 42 7.67 4.58 12.35
CA GLU A 42 7.33 5.84 13.02
C GLU A 42 6.20 6.58 12.30
N ASP A 43 6.30 6.72 10.96
CA ASP A 43 5.26 7.36 10.15
C ASP A 43 3.90 6.64 10.31
N TYR A 44 3.91 5.30 10.34
CA TYR A 44 2.70 4.51 10.53
C TYR A 44 2.10 4.73 11.92
N TRP A 45 2.93 4.74 12.95
CA TRP A 45 2.50 4.99 14.31
C TRP A 45 1.83 6.36 14.43
N ASP A 46 2.49 7.40 13.94
CA ASP A 46 2.03 8.78 14.09
C ASP A 46 0.81 9.09 13.22
N LEU A 47 0.82 8.68 11.96
CA LEU A 47 -0.20 9.08 10.96
C LEU A 47 -1.38 8.13 10.87
N VAL A 48 -1.24 6.88 11.34
CA VAL A 48 -2.30 5.86 11.21
C VAL A 48 -2.76 5.38 12.58
N PHE A 49 -1.83 4.85 13.38
CA PHE A 49 -2.20 4.14 14.61
C PHE A 49 -2.70 5.09 15.70
N THR A 50 -2.08 6.24 15.86
CA THR A 50 -2.51 7.26 16.82
C THR A 50 -3.92 7.78 16.50
N GLU A 51 -4.23 8.08 15.22
CA GLU A 51 -5.56 8.49 14.80
C GLU A 51 -6.58 7.37 15.02
N PHE A 52 -6.22 6.12 14.65
CA PHE A 52 -7.05 4.94 14.87
C PHE A 52 -7.43 4.78 16.35
N LEU A 53 -6.47 4.89 17.27
CA LEU A 53 -6.74 4.80 18.72
C LEU A 53 -7.64 5.94 19.21
N SER A 54 -7.41 7.16 18.73
CA SER A 54 -8.22 8.32 19.13
C SER A 54 -9.68 8.18 18.70
N GLU A 55 -9.93 7.65 17.51
CA GLU A 55 -11.29 7.40 17.02
C GLU A 55 -12.00 6.28 17.79
N ILE A 56 -11.28 5.19 18.14
CA ILE A 56 -11.81 4.14 19.02
C ILE A 56 -12.19 4.71 20.38
N ALA A 57 -11.35 5.55 20.97
CA ALA A 57 -11.63 6.19 22.25
C ALA A 57 -12.91 7.06 22.24
N LEU A 58 -13.28 7.57 21.05
CA LEU A 58 -14.53 8.29 20.80
C LEU A 58 -15.74 7.38 20.50
N GLY A 59 -15.58 6.06 20.58
CA GLY A 59 -16.63 5.07 20.29
C GLY A 59 -16.91 4.88 18.80
N LYS A 60 -16.04 5.31 17.90
CA LYS A 60 -16.13 5.07 16.46
C LYS A 60 -15.57 3.70 16.08
N THR A 61 -15.82 3.31 14.84
CA THR A 61 -15.22 2.10 14.21
C THR A 61 -14.38 2.53 13.02
N PRO A 62 -13.14 3.01 13.25
CA PRO A 62 -12.24 3.43 12.17
C PRO A 62 -11.72 2.26 11.35
N ASN A 63 -11.24 2.56 10.15
CA ASN A 63 -10.58 1.59 9.29
C ASN A 63 -9.12 2.04 9.03
N PRO A 64 -8.14 1.43 9.71
CA PRO A 64 -6.73 1.81 9.59
C PRO A 64 -6.16 1.55 8.18
N ASP A 65 -6.73 0.61 7.41
CA ASP A 65 -6.27 0.35 6.03
C ASP A 65 -6.49 1.55 5.11
N ILE A 66 -7.59 2.29 5.30
CA ILE A 66 -7.86 3.52 4.53
C ILE A 66 -6.82 4.58 4.86
N LEU A 67 -6.53 4.77 6.15
CA LEU A 67 -5.48 5.70 6.61
C LEU A 67 -4.10 5.27 6.11
N CYS A 68 -3.76 4.00 6.24
CA CYS A 68 -2.49 3.44 5.76
C CYS A 68 -2.32 3.67 4.24
N ASN A 69 -3.35 3.46 3.44
CA ASN A 69 -3.28 3.77 2.02
C ASN A 69 -3.05 5.26 1.79
N ARG A 70 -3.86 6.14 2.41
CA ARG A 70 -3.81 7.59 2.20
C ARG A 70 -2.50 8.22 2.69
N GLU A 71 -2.06 7.89 3.91
CA GLU A 71 -0.94 8.58 4.55
C GLU A 71 0.41 7.89 4.29
N ILE A 72 0.43 6.56 4.28
CA ILE A 72 1.68 5.80 4.14
C ILE A 72 1.95 5.44 2.68
N LYS A 73 1.13 4.57 2.07
CA LYS A 73 1.45 3.99 0.75
C LYS A 73 1.45 5.01 -0.37
N PHE A 74 0.42 5.87 -0.45
CA PHE A 74 0.25 6.84 -1.53
C PHE A 74 0.68 8.26 -1.17
N ASN A 75 1.31 8.45 -0.03
CA ASN A 75 1.93 9.70 0.41
C ASN A 75 3.40 9.49 0.77
N THR A 76 3.73 9.12 2.00
CA THR A 76 5.12 9.00 2.50
C THR A 76 5.94 8.04 1.63
N PHE A 77 5.45 6.82 1.40
CA PHE A 77 6.15 5.82 0.58
C PHE A 77 6.29 6.27 -0.88
N LYS A 78 5.25 6.85 -1.47
CA LYS A 78 5.32 7.40 -2.84
C LYS A 78 6.39 8.49 -2.95
N SER A 79 6.53 9.35 -1.94
CA SER A 79 7.58 10.37 -1.87
C SER A 79 8.96 9.73 -1.81
N LYS A 80 9.15 8.69 -1.00
CA LYS A 80 10.41 7.92 -0.96
C LYS A 80 10.75 7.24 -2.28
N VAL A 81 9.75 6.71 -2.98
CA VAL A 81 9.94 6.15 -4.34
C VAL A 81 10.50 7.22 -5.28
N LYS A 82 9.96 8.44 -5.25
CA LYS A 82 10.43 9.56 -6.08
C LYS A 82 11.85 10.01 -5.70
N GLU A 83 12.16 10.11 -4.42
CA GLU A 83 13.52 10.43 -3.92
C GLU A 83 14.57 9.43 -4.41
N LEU A 84 14.19 8.16 -4.57
CA LEU A 84 15.04 7.09 -5.08
C LEU A 84 15.03 6.96 -6.62
N GLY A 85 14.42 7.93 -7.32
CA GLY A 85 14.41 7.99 -8.78
C GLY A 85 13.31 7.17 -9.46
N GLY A 86 12.30 6.72 -8.70
CA GLY A 86 11.14 6.03 -9.27
C GLY A 86 10.12 7.01 -9.85
N ASP A 87 9.68 6.79 -11.08
CA ASP A 87 8.70 7.62 -11.77
C ASP A 87 7.26 7.22 -11.46
N ILE A 88 7.02 5.92 -11.27
CA ILE A 88 5.68 5.32 -11.14
C ILE A 88 5.65 4.41 -9.92
N LEU A 89 4.59 4.53 -9.12
CA LEU A 89 4.28 3.61 -8.05
C LEU A 89 3.31 2.53 -8.55
N ALA A 90 3.79 1.28 -8.62
CA ALA A 90 2.95 0.11 -8.90
C ALA A 90 2.58 -0.60 -7.59
N THR A 91 1.30 -0.88 -7.38
CA THR A 91 0.84 -1.64 -6.20
C THR A 91 -0.08 -2.78 -6.59
N GLY A 92 -0.10 -3.83 -5.77
CA GLY A 92 -0.91 -5.03 -5.96
C GLY A 92 -2.39 -4.88 -5.58
N HIS A 93 -2.96 -3.67 -5.59
CA HIS A 93 -4.37 -3.48 -5.31
C HIS A 93 -5.24 -3.94 -6.48
N TYR A 94 -6.33 -4.63 -6.15
CA TYR A 94 -7.40 -4.93 -7.10
C TYR A 94 -8.30 -3.71 -7.26
N ALA A 95 -7.83 -2.76 -8.04
CA ALA A 95 -8.50 -1.51 -8.42
C ALA A 95 -8.05 -1.10 -9.81
N ARG A 96 -8.70 -0.12 -10.43
CA ARG A 96 -8.30 0.43 -11.73
C ARG A 96 -8.30 1.95 -11.67
N ILE A 97 -7.48 2.55 -12.51
CA ILE A 97 -7.47 3.99 -12.73
C ILE A 97 -7.87 4.23 -14.18
N GLY A 98 -8.98 4.91 -14.37
CA GLY A 98 -9.37 5.49 -15.64
C GLY A 98 -9.00 6.97 -15.68
N SER A 99 -8.92 7.55 -16.86
CA SER A 99 -8.68 8.98 -17.02
C SER A 99 -9.75 9.62 -17.91
N THR A 100 -10.10 10.84 -17.59
CA THR A 100 -10.79 11.77 -18.49
C THR A 100 -9.79 12.84 -18.95
N LYS A 101 -10.25 13.82 -19.71
CA LYS A 101 -9.37 14.94 -20.13
C LYS A 101 -8.83 15.76 -18.95
N THR A 102 -9.51 15.75 -17.81
CA THR A 102 -9.23 16.62 -16.67
C THR A 102 -8.99 15.90 -15.34
N GLU A 103 -9.39 14.63 -15.23
CA GLU A 103 -9.40 13.91 -13.95
C GLU A 103 -9.01 12.45 -14.10
N LEU A 104 -8.36 11.92 -13.06
CA LEU A 104 -8.20 10.50 -12.84
C LEU A 104 -9.42 9.96 -12.09
N LYS A 105 -9.89 8.79 -12.46
CA LYS A 105 -11.06 8.13 -11.85
C LYS A 105 -10.67 6.78 -11.29
N LEU A 106 -10.79 6.65 -9.98
CA LEU A 106 -10.70 5.34 -9.34
C LEU A 106 -11.91 4.49 -9.78
N GLN A 107 -11.65 3.30 -10.27
CA GLN A 107 -12.66 2.38 -10.79
C GLN A 107 -12.54 1.03 -10.10
N LYS A 108 -13.68 0.36 -9.94
CA LYS A 108 -13.73 -1.01 -9.41
C LYS A 108 -12.90 -1.96 -10.26
N SER A 109 -12.28 -2.94 -9.59
CA SER A 109 -11.53 -3.99 -10.29
C SER A 109 -12.46 -4.89 -11.13
N LYS A 110 -11.84 -5.66 -12.02
CA LYS A 110 -12.54 -6.71 -12.76
C LYS A 110 -13.05 -7.83 -11.84
N ASP A 111 -12.29 -8.15 -10.82
CA ASP A 111 -12.68 -9.15 -9.81
C ASP A 111 -13.59 -8.51 -8.75
N LYS A 112 -14.90 -8.76 -8.87
CA LYS A 112 -15.91 -8.23 -7.93
C LYS A 112 -15.77 -8.76 -6.51
N HIS A 113 -15.13 -9.92 -6.32
CA HIS A 113 -14.93 -10.54 -4.98
C HIS A 113 -13.67 -10.03 -4.28
N LYS A 114 -12.74 -9.41 -5.03
CA LYS A 114 -11.47 -8.88 -4.53
C LYS A 114 -11.32 -7.38 -4.73
N ASP A 115 -12.40 -6.71 -5.12
CA ASP A 115 -12.39 -5.25 -5.28
C ASP A 115 -11.89 -4.56 -4.01
N GLN A 116 -10.89 -3.68 -4.16
CA GLN A 116 -10.26 -2.95 -3.07
C GLN A 116 -10.44 -1.43 -3.21
N THR A 117 -11.28 -0.96 -4.12
CA THR A 117 -11.54 0.48 -4.30
C THR A 117 -12.08 1.15 -3.05
N TYR A 118 -12.81 0.42 -2.20
CA TYR A 118 -13.26 0.93 -0.91
C TYR A 118 -12.09 1.46 -0.06
N PHE A 119 -10.99 0.74 0.00
CA PHE A 119 -9.81 1.13 0.80
C PHE A 119 -9.00 2.28 0.19
N LEU A 120 -9.35 2.69 -1.03
CA LEU A 120 -8.64 3.72 -1.80
C LEU A 120 -9.51 4.96 -2.04
N HIS A 121 -10.76 5.00 -1.54
CA HIS A 121 -11.72 6.06 -1.87
C HIS A 121 -11.30 7.46 -1.40
N SER A 122 -10.45 7.53 -0.38
CA SER A 122 -9.95 8.79 0.20
C SER A 122 -8.74 9.37 -0.51
N LEU A 123 -8.21 8.70 -1.56
CA LEU A 123 -7.05 9.19 -2.30
C LEU A 123 -7.41 10.42 -3.15
N SER A 124 -6.57 11.44 -3.07
CA SER A 124 -6.66 12.65 -3.89
C SER A 124 -6.19 12.40 -5.33
N GLN A 125 -6.46 13.35 -6.23
CA GLN A 125 -5.96 13.33 -7.61
C GLN A 125 -4.43 13.30 -7.68
N GLU A 126 -3.75 14.05 -6.80
CA GLU A 126 -2.28 14.05 -6.74
C GLU A 126 -1.72 12.72 -6.25
N GLN A 127 -2.42 12.06 -5.33
CA GLN A 127 -2.02 10.74 -4.85
C GLN A 127 -2.23 9.65 -5.92
N LEU A 128 -3.25 9.77 -6.76
CA LEU A 128 -3.50 8.85 -7.87
C LEU A 128 -2.59 9.06 -9.08
N LYS A 129 -2.01 10.26 -9.20
CA LYS A 129 -1.07 10.57 -10.26
C LYS A 129 0.19 9.70 -10.15
N ASP A 130 0.70 9.23 -11.27
CA ASP A 130 1.88 8.35 -11.35
C ASP A 130 1.72 7.03 -10.55
N VAL A 131 0.48 6.53 -10.46
CA VAL A 131 0.14 5.25 -9.82
C VAL A 131 -0.47 4.30 -10.84
N VAL A 132 -0.10 3.02 -10.74
CA VAL A 132 -0.70 1.94 -11.54
C VAL A 132 -1.11 0.77 -10.65
N PHE A 133 -2.18 0.10 -11.02
CA PHE A 133 -2.67 -1.14 -10.41
C PHE A 133 -2.61 -2.28 -11.43
N PRO A 134 -1.47 -2.94 -11.60
CA PRO A 134 -1.24 -3.91 -12.67
C PRO A 134 -2.23 -5.08 -12.70
N ILE A 135 -2.75 -5.47 -11.53
CA ILE A 135 -3.67 -6.61 -11.39
C ILE A 135 -5.16 -6.21 -11.40
N GLY A 136 -5.47 -4.94 -11.61
CA GLY A 136 -6.86 -4.43 -11.60
C GLY A 136 -7.78 -5.04 -12.66
N GLU A 137 -7.23 -5.47 -13.80
CA GLU A 137 -7.95 -6.16 -14.88
C GLU A 137 -7.94 -7.70 -14.74
N SER A 138 -7.33 -8.24 -13.69
CA SER A 138 -7.20 -9.67 -13.47
C SER A 138 -8.09 -10.14 -12.33
N THR A 139 -8.48 -11.42 -12.36
CA THR A 139 -9.11 -12.07 -11.19
C THR A 139 -8.03 -12.68 -10.29
N LYS A 140 -8.32 -12.82 -9.00
CA LYS A 140 -7.39 -13.48 -8.06
C LYS A 140 -7.03 -14.90 -8.52
N LYS A 141 -7.97 -15.60 -9.16
CA LYS A 141 -7.74 -16.94 -9.74
C LYS A 141 -6.72 -16.91 -10.88
N THR A 142 -6.71 -15.84 -11.67
CA THR A 142 -5.77 -15.68 -12.80
C THR A 142 -4.37 -15.30 -12.33
N VAL A 143 -4.28 -14.56 -11.22
CA VAL A 143 -2.99 -14.08 -10.66
C VAL A 143 -2.26 -15.19 -9.89
N ARG A 144 -2.97 -16.17 -9.34
CA ARG A 144 -2.41 -17.36 -8.66
C ARG A 144 -2.12 -18.49 -9.63
#